data_d0f7347fa4f394da669f182c4d03a803
#
_entry.id   d0f7347fa4f394da669f182c4d03a803
#
_cell.length_a   1.000
_cell.length_b   1.000
_cell.length_c   1.000
_cell.angle_alpha   90.00
_cell.angle_beta   90.00
_cell.angle_gamma   90.00
#
_symmetry.space_group_name_H-M   'P 1'
#
loop_
_entity.id
_entity.type
_entity.pdbx_description
1 polymer ?
#
loop_
_entity_poly.entity_id
_entity_poly.type
_entity_poly.pdbx_seq_one_letter_code
_entity_poly.pdbx_strand_id
1 'polypeptide(L)'
;AKIGFSEDAIAEKLKGIDTSKIISVTSSVLSDTSSVVTLIVVILTGMIFMVMDTPSMHRRLELTALSKPRMALGLSDFAHGIRRYWLVTTVFGLIVAGFDWVALIIIDVPLAGVWALFSFLTNYIPNIGFIVGLLPPAMLAFFQDGWVACVAVIVSYSVLNFVIQSIIQPKFAGDAVGLTPTMSFVSLLLWGWCFGALGTLIALPCSLLVK
;
A
#
# COMPACT_ATOMS: atom_id res chain seq x y z
N ALA A 1 48.05 4.79 -6.28
CA ALA A 1 48.09 4.01 -5.05
C ALA A 1 47.40 2.66 -5.33
N LYS A 2 48.15 1.56 -5.38
CA LYS A 2 47.61 0.20 -5.49
C LYS A 2 47.04 -0.16 -4.12
N ILE A 3 45.72 -0.31 -4.03
CA ILE A 3 45.07 -0.89 -2.85
C ILE A 3 45.40 -2.39 -2.89
N GLY A 4 46.48 -2.78 -2.17
CA GLY A 4 46.85 -4.17 -1.99
C GLY A 4 45.92 -4.83 -0.98
N PHE A 5 44.87 -5.48 -1.46
CA PHE A 5 44.18 -6.48 -0.66
C PHE A 5 45.06 -7.70 -0.60
N SER A 6 45.67 -8.02 0.56
CA SER A 6 46.42 -9.27 0.71
C SER A 6 45.43 -10.46 0.62
N GLU A 7 45.80 -11.47 -0.14
CA GLU A 7 44.99 -12.70 -0.30
C GLU A 7 44.65 -13.33 1.07
N ASP A 8 45.52 -13.19 2.03
CA ASP A 8 45.32 -13.68 3.42
C ASP A 8 44.16 -12.95 4.14
N ALA A 9 43.98 -11.64 3.95
CA ALA A 9 42.89 -10.86 4.56
C ALA A 9 41.52 -11.17 3.95
N ILE A 10 41.52 -11.55 2.66
CA ILE A 10 40.32 -12.04 1.96
C ILE A 10 39.95 -13.44 2.43
N ALA A 11 40.95 -14.34 2.56
CA ALA A 11 40.75 -15.69 3.04
C ALA A 11 40.28 -15.74 4.51
N GLU A 12 40.77 -14.84 5.36
CA GLU A 12 40.33 -14.74 6.76
C GLU A 12 38.88 -14.20 6.88
N LYS A 13 38.51 -13.23 6.07
CA LYS A 13 37.11 -12.74 5.97
C LYS A 13 36.14 -13.80 5.41
N LEU A 14 36.62 -14.59 4.45
CA LEU A 14 35.79 -15.68 3.88
C LEU A 14 35.63 -16.84 4.87
N LYS A 15 36.61 -17.14 5.72
CA LYS A 15 36.50 -18.15 6.79
C LYS A 15 35.52 -17.74 7.90
N GLY A 16 35.27 -16.44 8.10
CA GLY A 16 34.29 -15.92 9.06
C GLY A 16 32.86 -15.90 8.55
N ILE A 17 32.62 -16.22 7.27
CA ILE A 17 31.29 -16.28 6.73
C ILE A 17 30.67 -17.64 7.08
N ASP A 18 29.74 -17.60 8.02
CA ASP A 18 28.99 -18.78 8.43
C ASP A 18 28.08 -19.26 7.29
N THR A 19 28.57 -20.30 6.59
CA THR A 19 27.86 -20.89 5.44
C THR A 19 26.44 -21.34 5.81
N SER A 20 26.21 -21.69 7.08
CA SER A 20 24.89 -22.05 7.57
C SER A 20 23.93 -20.86 7.59
N LYS A 21 24.43 -19.65 7.88
CA LYS A 21 23.65 -18.42 7.81
C LYS A 21 23.31 -18.05 6.36
N ILE A 22 24.24 -18.22 5.44
CA ILE A 22 23.96 -17.94 4.02
C ILE A 22 22.87 -18.91 3.52
N ILE A 23 22.99 -20.19 3.82
CA ILE A 23 22.00 -21.20 3.43
C ILE A 23 20.65 -20.91 4.08
N SER A 24 20.60 -20.55 5.36
CA SER A 24 19.35 -20.22 6.04
C SER A 24 18.68 -18.95 5.49
N VAL A 25 19.45 -17.91 5.22
CA VAL A 25 18.93 -16.69 4.59
C VAL A 25 18.44 -16.96 3.16
N THR A 26 19.22 -17.74 2.38
CA THR A 26 18.81 -18.08 1.01
C THR A 26 17.55 -18.95 1.00
N SER A 27 17.44 -19.91 1.90
CA SER A 27 16.25 -20.76 2.00
C SER A 27 15.01 -19.99 2.49
N SER A 28 15.19 -19.06 3.43
CA SER A 28 14.06 -18.21 3.87
C SER A 28 13.60 -17.27 2.76
N VAL A 29 14.52 -16.62 2.04
CA VAL A 29 14.17 -15.77 0.89
C VAL A 29 13.47 -16.58 -0.20
N LEU A 30 13.92 -17.81 -0.46
CA LEU A 30 13.31 -18.68 -1.47
C LEU A 30 11.90 -19.12 -1.06
N SER A 31 11.69 -19.48 0.21
CA SER A 31 10.38 -19.87 0.75
C SER A 31 9.40 -18.68 0.77
N ASP A 32 9.88 -17.51 1.16
CA ASP A 32 9.07 -16.29 1.18
C ASP A 32 8.68 -15.87 -0.24
N THR A 33 9.61 -15.95 -1.20
CA THR A 33 9.31 -15.67 -2.62
C THR A 33 8.29 -16.66 -3.19
N SER A 34 8.40 -17.95 -2.88
CA SER A 34 7.43 -18.97 -3.28
C SER A 34 6.04 -18.69 -2.72
N SER A 35 5.96 -18.26 -1.47
CA SER A 35 4.70 -17.89 -0.82
C SER A 35 4.05 -16.68 -1.49
N VAL A 36 4.83 -15.66 -1.84
CA VAL A 36 4.34 -14.46 -2.55
C VAL A 36 3.84 -14.82 -3.95
N VAL A 37 4.58 -15.63 -4.70
CA VAL A 37 4.15 -16.09 -6.04
C VAL A 37 2.85 -16.89 -5.94
N THR A 38 2.76 -17.81 -4.99
CA THR A 38 1.54 -18.59 -4.75
C THR A 38 0.35 -17.68 -4.42
N LEU A 39 0.54 -16.68 -3.57
CA LEU A 39 -0.49 -15.70 -3.22
C LEU A 39 -0.97 -14.93 -4.46
N ILE A 40 -0.04 -14.47 -5.30
CA ILE A 40 -0.36 -13.77 -6.54
C ILE A 40 -1.18 -14.68 -7.48
N VAL A 41 -0.78 -15.92 -7.66
CA VAL A 41 -1.51 -16.89 -8.49
C VAL A 41 -2.93 -17.12 -7.96
N VAL A 42 -3.09 -17.29 -6.64
CA VAL A 42 -4.41 -17.47 -6.01
C VAL A 42 -5.28 -16.22 -6.22
N ILE A 43 -4.73 -15.02 -6.01
CA ILE A 43 -5.45 -13.76 -6.22
C ILE A 43 -5.89 -13.63 -7.69
N LEU A 44 -4.98 -13.83 -8.64
CA LEU A 44 -5.28 -13.73 -10.07
C LEU A 44 -6.35 -14.76 -10.49
N THR A 45 -6.22 -15.97 -9.99
CA THR A 45 -7.22 -17.04 -10.25
C THR A 45 -8.59 -16.65 -9.69
N GLY A 46 -8.63 -16.16 -8.44
CA GLY A 46 -9.86 -15.64 -7.82
C GLY A 46 -10.47 -14.48 -8.61
N MET A 47 -9.65 -13.54 -9.08
CA MET A 47 -10.10 -12.43 -9.92
C MET A 47 -10.73 -12.93 -11.25
N ILE A 48 -10.10 -13.91 -11.90
CA ILE A 48 -10.65 -14.51 -13.14
C ILE A 48 -12.02 -15.11 -12.87
N PHE A 49 -12.18 -15.91 -11.82
CA PHE A 49 -13.48 -16.48 -11.46
C PHE A 49 -14.53 -15.40 -11.15
N MET A 50 -14.15 -14.34 -10.40
CA MET A 50 -15.05 -13.22 -10.12
C MET A 50 -15.50 -12.51 -11.40
N VAL A 51 -14.60 -12.29 -12.37
CA VAL A 51 -14.95 -11.69 -13.67
C VAL A 51 -15.89 -12.60 -14.46
N MET A 52 -15.66 -13.91 -14.45
CA MET A 52 -16.54 -14.87 -15.12
C MET A 52 -17.95 -14.92 -14.51
N ASP A 53 -18.06 -14.69 -13.20
CA ASP A 53 -19.35 -14.67 -12.49
C ASP A 53 -20.11 -13.34 -12.61
N THR A 54 -19.47 -12.29 -13.11
CA THR A 54 -20.08 -10.94 -13.21
C THR A 54 -21.43 -10.93 -13.95
N PRO A 55 -21.62 -11.61 -15.10
CA PRO A 55 -22.92 -11.63 -15.77
C PRO A 55 -24.03 -12.29 -14.95
N SER A 56 -23.70 -13.36 -14.22
CA SER A 56 -24.65 -14.07 -13.36
C SER A 56 -25.06 -13.22 -12.15
N MET A 57 -24.13 -12.44 -11.62
CA MET A 57 -24.35 -11.52 -10.50
C MET A 57 -25.32 -10.40 -10.88
N HIS A 58 -25.17 -9.82 -12.07
CA HIS A 58 -26.06 -8.76 -12.54
C HIS A 58 -27.52 -9.26 -12.63
N ARG A 59 -27.73 -10.42 -13.21
CA ARG A 59 -29.05 -11.05 -13.29
C ARG A 59 -29.66 -11.40 -11.92
N ARG A 60 -28.82 -11.85 -10.97
CA ARG A 60 -29.26 -12.12 -9.59
C ARG A 60 -29.67 -10.84 -8.87
N LEU A 61 -28.96 -9.73 -9.10
CA LEU A 61 -29.31 -8.43 -8.55
C LEU A 61 -30.68 -7.94 -9.07
N GLU A 62 -30.95 -8.09 -10.36
CA GLU A 62 -32.24 -7.76 -10.95
C GLU A 62 -33.39 -8.58 -10.34
N LEU A 63 -33.19 -9.89 -10.17
CA LEU A 63 -34.19 -10.78 -9.52
C LEU A 63 -34.39 -10.41 -8.04
N THR A 64 -33.31 -10.01 -7.36
CA THR A 64 -33.40 -9.56 -5.97
C THR A 64 -34.12 -8.23 -5.86
N ALA A 65 -33.99 -7.34 -6.85
CA ALA A 65 -34.70 -6.06 -6.89
C ALA A 65 -36.22 -6.25 -6.97
N LEU A 66 -36.69 -7.31 -7.63
CA LEU A 66 -38.10 -7.64 -7.68
C LEU A 66 -38.67 -8.14 -6.34
N SER A 67 -37.88 -8.89 -5.58
CA SER A 67 -38.31 -9.49 -4.30
C SER A 67 -37.99 -8.68 -3.08
N LYS A 68 -36.83 -8.00 -3.08
CA LYS A 68 -36.29 -7.21 -1.94
C LYS A 68 -35.66 -5.91 -2.45
N PRO A 69 -36.45 -4.92 -2.87
CA PRO A 69 -35.93 -3.70 -3.52
C PRO A 69 -34.94 -2.91 -2.63
N ARG A 70 -35.18 -2.84 -1.33
CA ARG A 70 -34.26 -2.14 -0.39
C ARG A 70 -32.88 -2.78 -0.33
N MET A 71 -32.80 -4.12 -0.36
CA MET A 71 -31.54 -4.84 -0.32
C MET A 71 -30.78 -4.68 -1.64
N ALA A 72 -31.46 -4.70 -2.77
CA ALA A 72 -30.84 -4.48 -4.07
C ALA A 72 -30.28 -3.07 -4.22
N LEU A 73 -31.02 -2.04 -3.73
CA LEU A 73 -30.54 -0.66 -3.68
C LEU A 73 -29.30 -0.53 -2.81
N GLY A 74 -29.32 -1.06 -1.58
CA GLY A 74 -28.16 -1.02 -0.68
C GLY A 74 -26.92 -1.70 -1.28
N LEU A 75 -27.09 -2.83 -1.97
CA LEU A 75 -25.98 -3.52 -2.61
C LEU A 75 -25.44 -2.76 -3.83
N SER A 76 -26.32 -2.09 -4.58
CA SER A 76 -25.93 -1.20 -5.67
C SER A 76 -25.14 0.01 -5.16
N ASP A 77 -25.64 0.67 -4.12
CA ASP A 77 -24.99 1.83 -3.51
C ASP A 77 -23.63 1.46 -2.92
N PHE A 78 -23.55 0.31 -2.27
CA PHE A 78 -22.29 -0.27 -1.80
C PHE A 78 -21.28 -0.47 -2.93
N ALA A 79 -21.69 -1.13 -4.04
CA ALA A 79 -20.81 -1.38 -5.18
C ALA A 79 -20.30 -0.08 -5.82
N HIS A 80 -21.18 0.92 -5.96
CA HIS A 80 -20.79 2.25 -6.45
C HIS A 80 -19.85 2.98 -5.49
N GLY A 81 -20.11 2.93 -4.20
CA GLY A 81 -19.26 3.52 -3.17
C GLY A 81 -17.84 2.94 -3.17
N ILE A 82 -17.73 1.60 -3.21
CA ILE A 82 -16.43 0.93 -3.29
C ILE A 82 -15.69 1.28 -4.57
N ARG A 83 -16.35 1.21 -5.72
CA ARG A 83 -15.71 1.54 -7.00
C ARG A 83 -15.17 2.97 -7.00
N ARG A 84 -15.96 3.91 -6.51
CA ARG A 84 -15.56 5.31 -6.40
C ARG A 84 -14.38 5.48 -5.42
N TYR A 85 -14.44 4.83 -4.27
CA TYR A 85 -13.36 4.83 -3.28
C TYR A 85 -12.04 4.36 -3.88
N TRP A 86 -12.02 3.17 -4.50
CA TRP A 86 -10.82 2.62 -5.11
C TRP A 86 -10.27 3.49 -6.24
N LEU A 87 -11.14 4.01 -7.08
CA LEU A 87 -10.74 4.89 -8.18
C LEU A 87 -10.10 6.17 -7.66
N VAL A 88 -10.75 6.84 -6.71
CA VAL A 88 -10.23 8.08 -6.10
C VAL A 88 -8.90 7.79 -5.40
N THR A 89 -8.82 6.75 -4.58
CA THR A 89 -7.59 6.38 -3.86
C THR A 89 -6.45 6.07 -4.83
N THR A 90 -6.72 5.36 -5.92
CA THR A 90 -5.70 5.04 -6.93
C THR A 90 -5.21 6.29 -7.66
N VAL A 91 -6.12 7.13 -8.15
CA VAL A 91 -5.76 8.34 -8.90
C VAL A 91 -4.98 9.30 -8.02
N PHE A 92 -5.48 9.60 -6.82
CA PHE A 92 -4.79 10.51 -5.91
C PHE A 92 -3.52 9.91 -5.34
N GLY A 93 -3.48 8.60 -5.09
CA GLY A 93 -2.26 7.89 -4.72
C GLY A 93 -1.16 7.99 -5.78
N LEU A 94 -1.51 7.87 -7.08
CA LEU A 94 -0.56 8.06 -8.18
C LEU A 94 -0.07 9.50 -8.25
N ILE A 95 -0.95 10.49 -8.03
CA ILE A 95 -0.59 11.90 -8.01
C ILE A 95 0.40 12.19 -6.87
N VAL A 96 0.09 11.72 -5.65
CA VAL A 96 1.00 11.86 -4.50
C VAL A 96 2.34 11.19 -4.77
N ALA A 97 2.34 9.94 -5.22
CA ALA A 97 3.58 9.21 -5.52
C ALA A 97 4.42 9.88 -6.61
N GLY A 98 3.78 10.49 -7.62
CA GLY A 98 4.46 11.27 -8.64
C GLY A 98 5.17 12.50 -8.06
N PHE A 99 4.52 13.24 -7.18
CA PHE A 99 5.12 14.36 -6.47
C PHE A 99 6.19 13.93 -5.46
N ASP A 100 5.96 12.85 -4.74
CA ASP A 100 6.95 12.24 -3.83
C ASP A 100 8.21 11.85 -4.61
N TRP A 101 8.05 11.24 -5.80
CA TRP A 101 9.16 10.90 -6.67
C TRP A 101 9.99 12.11 -7.08
N VAL A 102 9.32 13.19 -7.51
CA VAL A 102 9.98 14.44 -7.89
C VAL A 102 10.71 15.05 -6.67
N ALA A 103 10.06 15.08 -5.52
CA ALA A 103 10.67 15.60 -4.29
C ALA A 103 11.92 14.80 -3.89
N LEU A 104 11.87 13.46 -3.96
CA LEU A 104 13.01 12.61 -3.64
C LEU A 104 14.19 12.79 -4.62
N ILE A 105 13.92 13.03 -5.92
CA ILE A 105 14.96 13.35 -6.90
C ILE A 105 15.62 14.70 -6.57
N ILE A 106 14.84 15.71 -6.21
CA ILE A 106 15.36 17.04 -5.87
C ILE A 106 16.23 17.01 -4.61
N ILE A 107 15.87 16.13 -3.65
CA ILE A 107 16.64 15.95 -2.39
C ILE A 107 17.85 15.02 -2.60
N ASP A 108 17.97 14.38 -3.76
CA ASP A 108 19.02 13.42 -4.13
C ASP A 108 18.96 12.08 -3.35
N VAL A 109 17.75 11.67 -2.96
CA VAL A 109 17.55 10.39 -2.27
C VAL A 109 17.65 9.24 -3.29
N PRO A 110 18.52 8.24 -3.07
CA PRO A 110 18.68 7.13 -4.00
C PRO A 110 17.43 6.24 -4.04
N LEU A 111 17.25 5.58 -5.18
CA LEU A 111 16.10 4.73 -5.43
C LEU A 111 14.75 5.46 -5.30
N ALA A 112 14.71 6.77 -5.63
CA ALA A 112 13.51 7.62 -5.53
C ALA A 112 12.27 6.97 -6.13
N GLY A 113 12.38 6.29 -7.29
CA GLY A 113 11.27 5.59 -7.93
C GLY A 113 10.74 4.40 -7.12
N VAL A 114 11.62 3.68 -6.42
CA VAL A 114 11.20 2.56 -5.54
C VAL A 114 10.42 3.08 -4.34
N TRP A 115 10.89 4.17 -3.72
CA TRP A 115 10.21 4.77 -2.58
C TRP A 115 8.89 5.44 -2.95
N ALA A 116 8.82 6.05 -4.14
CA ALA A 116 7.57 6.58 -4.67
C ALA A 116 6.55 5.47 -4.94
N LEU A 117 6.97 4.34 -5.51
CA LEU A 117 6.11 3.17 -5.68
C LEU A 117 5.66 2.60 -4.33
N PHE A 118 6.55 2.55 -3.36
CA PHE A 118 6.24 2.12 -2.00
C PHE A 118 5.22 3.07 -1.34
N SER A 119 5.40 4.39 -1.48
CA SER A 119 4.44 5.41 -1.04
C SER A 119 3.07 5.21 -1.69
N PHE A 120 3.02 4.93 -2.99
CA PHE A 120 1.79 4.61 -3.69
C PHE A 120 1.07 3.39 -3.09
N LEU A 121 1.79 2.30 -2.86
CA LEU A 121 1.22 1.08 -2.31
C LEU A 121 0.70 1.27 -0.87
N THR A 122 1.48 1.95 -0.05
CA THR A 122 1.08 2.22 1.34
C THR A 122 -0.09 3.19 1.45
N ASN A 123 -0.26 4.07 0.46
CA ASN A 123 -1.35 5.06 0.42
C ASN A 123 -2.76 4.44 0.39
N TYR A 124 -2.89 3.15 0.07
CA TYR A 124 -4.16 2.44 0.19
C TYR A 124 -4.59 2.21 1.65
N ILE A 125 -3.69 2.36 2.62
CA ILE A 125 -4.00 2.29 4.06
C ILE A 125 -4.26 3.70 4.58
N PRO A 126 -5.52 4.09 4.82
CA PRO A 126 -5.84 5.46 5.25
C PRO A 126 -5.10 5.85 6.52
N ASN A 127 -4.58 7.07 6.57
CA ASN A 127 -3.87 7.70 7.70
C ASN A 127 -2.55 7.04 8.12
N ILE A 128 -2.44 5.72 8.04
CA ILE A 128 -1.23 4.97 8.43
C ILE A 128 -0.26 4.88 7.25
N GLY A 129 -0.79 4.73 6.04
CA GLY A 129 0.00 4.49 4.83
C GLY A 129 1.03 5.59 4.55
N PHE A 130 0.65 6.84 4.77
CA PHE A 130 1.56 7.98 4.66
C PHE A 130 2.78 7.83 5.57
N ILE A 131 2.58 7.50 6.86
CA ILE A 131 3.68 7.34 7.84
C ILE A 131 4.59 6.18 7.42
N VAL A 132 4.01 5.04 7.03
CA VAL A 132 4.76 3.88 6.59
C VAL A 132 5.55 4.17 5.30
N GLY A 133 4.95 4.90 4.36
CA GLY A 133 5.60 5.30 3.10
C GLY A 133 6.74 6.30 3.28
N LEU A 134 6.61 7.19 4.27
CA LEU A 134 7.60 8.23 4.60
C LEU A 134 8.85 7.68 5.29
N LEU A 135 8.70 6.70 6.20
CA LEU A 135 9.78 6.24 7.08
C LEU A 135 11.05 5.79 6.33
N PRO A 136 10.98 4.88 5.34
CA PRO A 136 12.19 4.38 4.69
C PRO A 136 12.98 5.46 3.94
N PRO A 137 12.39 6.31 3.07
CA PRO A 137 13.13 7.35 2.39
C PRO A 137 13.68 8.41 3.35
N ALA A 138 12.97 8.74 4.44
CA ALA A 138 13.46 9.67 5.45
C ALA A 138 14.67 9.12 6.20
N MET A 139 14.64 7.84 6.57
CA MET A 139 15.79 7.16 7.18
C MET A 139 17.00 7.11 6.23
N LEU A 140 16.76 6.78 4.96
CA LEU A 140 17.82 6.73 3.98
C LEU A 140 18.48 8.10 3.76
N ALA A 141 17.68 9.16 3.62
CA ALA A 141 18.15 10.53 3.54
C ALA A 141 18.97 10.94 4.78
N PHE A 142 18.54 10.50 5.97
CA PHE A 142 19.28 10.77 7.22
C PHE A 142 20.67 10.14 7.20
N PHE A 143 20.80 8.90 6.77
CA PHE A 143 22.09 8.20 6.76
C PHE A 143 23.05 8.65 5.65
N GLN A 144 22.53 9.20 4.55
CA GLN A 144 23.36 9.67 3.45
C GLN A 144 23.79 11.13 3.59
N ASP A 145 22.82 12.02 3.77
CA ASP A 145 23.02 13.47 3.69
C ASP A 145 22.73 14.19 5.03
N GLY A 146 22.46 13.40 6.06
CA GLY A 146 22.24 13.88 7.41
C GLY A 146 20.83 14.42 7.67
N TRP A 147 20.69 15.12 8.81
CA TRP A 147 19.39 15.51 9.33
C TRP A 147 18.63 16.50 8.45
N VAL A 148 19.33 17.32 7.67
CA VAL A 148 18.71 18.34 6.80
C VAL A 148 17.93 17.66 5.68
N ALA A 149 18.52 16.67 5.02
CA ALA A 149 17.84 15.87 3.98
C ALA A 149 16.67 15.10 4.57
N CYS A 150 16.82 14.49 5.74
CA CYS A 150 15.74 13.80 6.45
C CYS A 150 14.54 14.74 6.69
N VAL A 151 14.79 15.92 7.24
CA VAL A 151 13.74 16.93 7.49
C VAL A 151 13.10 17.38 6.17
N ALA A 152 13.88 17.57 5.12
CA ALA A 152 13.36 17.94 3.80
C ALA A 152 12.39 16.88 3.26
N VAL A 153 12.71 15.58 3.39
CA VAL A 153 11.81 14.48 3.00
C VAL A 153 10.55 14.50 3.86
N ILE A 154 10.67 14.61 5.18
CA ILE A 154 9.52 14.63 6.09
C ILE A 154 8.57 15.79 5.77
N VAL A 155 9.13 16.99 5.57
CA VAL A 155 8.33 18.19 5.25
C VAL A 155 7.66 18.05 3.89
N SER A 156 8.39 17.62 2.86
CA SER A 156 7.85 17.44 1.50
C SER A 156 6.68 16.47 1.50
N TYR A 157 6.85 15.27 2.06
CA TYR A 157 5.81 14.26 2.16
C TYR A 157 4.60 14.75 2.98
N SER A 158 4.87 15.40 4.12
CA SER A 158 3.79 15.92 4.99
C SER A 158 2.97 16.99 4.29
N VAL A 159 3.61 17.95 3.61
CA VAL A 159 2.93 19.01 2.88
C VAL A 159 2.13 18.43 1.70
N LEU A 160 2.75 17.55 0.90
CA LEU A 160 2.08 16.92 -0.25
C LEU A 160 0.85 16.10 0.19
N ASN A 161 1.02 15.27 1.21
CA ASN A 161 -0.09 14.49 1.74
C ASN A 161 -1.18 15.37 2.33
N PHE A 162 -0.83 16.39 3.12
CA PHE A 162 -1.82 17.31 3.69
C PHE A 162 -2.60 18.04 2.59
N VAL A 163 -1.92 18.62 1.61
CA VAL A 163 -2.57 19.36 0.52
C VAL A 163 -3.45 18.44 -0.32
N ILE A 164 -2.91 17.30 -0.73
CA ILE A 164 -3.62 16.41 -1.65
C ILE A 164 -4.71 15.63 -0.92
N GLN A 165 -4.39 14.96 0.18
CA GLN A 165 -5.33 14.08 0.87
C GLN A 165 -6.35 14.83 1.75
N SER A 166 -5.94 15.94 2.39
CA SER A 166 -6.83 16.66 3.31
C SER A 166 -7.62 17.78 2.65
N ILE A 167 -7.10 18.39 1.55
CA ILE A 167 -7.76 19.54 0.91
C ILE A 167 -8.36 19.15 -0.44
N ILE A 168 -7.58 18.48 -1.31
CA ILE A 168 -7.99 18.24 -2.70
C ILE A 168 -8.86 16.99 -2.81
N GLN A 169 -8.37 15.87 -2.32
CA GLN A 169 -9.04 14.56 -2.44
C GLN A 169 -10.48 14.55 -1.92
N PRO A 170 -10.83 15.17 -0.76
CA PRO A 170 -12.21 15.20 -0.28
C PRO A 170 -13.19 15.87 -1.22
N LYS A 171 -12.73 16.88 -1.98
CA LYS A 171 -13.60 17.58 -2.96
C LYS A 171 -14.03 16.66 -4.10
N PHE A 172 -13.22 15.66 -4.46
CA PHE A 172 -13.50 14.70 -5.52
C PHE A 172 -14.08 13.38 -5.00
N ALA A 173 -13.68 12.99 -3.80
CA ALA A 173 -14.23 11.79 -3.16
C ALA A 173 -15.72 12.01 -2.80
N GLY A 174 -16.08 13.23 -2.42
CA GLY A 174 -17.40 13.53 -1.85
C GLY A 174 -17.66 12.62 -0.64
N ASP A 175 -18.94 12.39 -0.33
CA ASP A 175 -19.35 11.42 0.70
C ASP A 175 -19.23 9.95 0.21
N ALA A 176 -18.22 9.65 -0.61
CA ALA A 176 -18.07 8.35 -1.26
C ALA A 176 -18.08 7.18 -0.27
N VAL A 177 -17.61 7.43 0.95
CA VAL A 177 -17.58 6.43 2.01
C VAL A 177 -18.66 6.67 3.06
N GLY A 178 -19.11 7.92 3.25
CA GLY A 178 -20.14 8.29 4.24
C GLY A 178 -19.82 7.82 5.67
N LEU A 179 -18.53 7.61 5.95
CA LEU A 179 -18.01 7.23 7.28
C LEU A 179 -17.33 8.44 7.91
N THR A 180 -17.60 8.65 9.20
CA THR A 180 -16.86 9.66 9.96
C THR A 180 -15.40 9.23 10.16
N PRO A 181 -14.46 10.17 10.39
CA PRO A 181 -13.06 9.82 10.68
C PRO A 181 -12.91 8.82 11.83
N THR A 182 -13.74 8.94 12.87
CA THR A 182 -13.76 8.01 13.99
C THR A 182 -14.15 6.60 13.56
N MET A 183 -15.21 6.48 12.75
CA MET A 183 -15.65 5.18 12.23
C MET A 183 -14.61 4.57 11.30
N SER A 184 -13.92 5.38 10.50
CA SER A 184 -12.80 4.92 9.66
C SER A 184 -11.66 4.38 10.51
N PHE A 185 -11.30 5.07 11.61
CA PHE A 185 -10.25 4.61 12.52
C PHE A 185 -10.64 3.31 13.24
N VAL A 186 -11.87 3.22 13.77
CA VAL A 186 -12.38 2.00 14.41
C VAL A 186 -12.41 0.84 13.41
N SER A 187 -12.79 1.10 12.16
CA SER A 187 -12.77 0.10 11.09
C SER A 187 -11.39 -0.43 10.82
N LEU A 188 -10.38 0.44 10.76
CA LEU A 188 -8.98 0.03 10.58
C LEU A 188 -8.50 -0.87 11.72
N LEU A 189 -8.82 -0.54 12.96
CA LEU A 189 -8.46 -1.37 14.11
C LEU A 189 -9.17 -2.72 14.09
N LEU A 190 -10.49 -2.72 13.85
CA LEU A 190 -11.31 -3.93 13.86
C LEU A 190 -10.86 -4.90 12.75
N TRP A 191 -10.83 -4.43 11.50
CA TRP A 191 -10.51 -5.28 10.36
C TRP A 191 -9.01 -5.62 10.31
N GLY A 192 -8.15 -4.71 10.78
CA GLY A 192 -6.73 -4.97 10.97
C GLY A 192 -6.46 -6.06 12.01
N TRP A 193 -7.25 -6.08 13.10
CA TRP A 193 -7.19 -7.15 14.10
C TRP A 193 -7.69 -8.50 13.55
N CYS A 194 -8.78 -8.50 12.76
CA CYS A 194 -9.36 -9.72 12.20
C CYS A 194 -8.51 -10.36 11.11
N PHE A 195 -7.95 -9.55 10.19
CA PHE A 195 -7.31 -10.02 8.96
C PHE A 195 -5.86 -9.52 8.77
N GLY A 196 -5.28 -8.90 9.80
CA GLY A 196 -3.92 -8.35 9.73
C GLY A 196 -3.78 -7.21 8.70
N ALA A 197 -2.63 -7.15 8.03
CA ALA A 197 -2.33 -6.09 7.07
C ALA A 197 -3.34 -6.01 5.89
N LEU A 198 -3.85 -7.16 5.44
CA LEU A 198 -4.91 -7.19 4.42
C LEU A 198 -6.23 -6.60 4.95
N GLY A 199 -6.52 -6.81 6.24
CA GLY A 199 -7.69 -6.22 6.88
C GLY A 199 -7.66 -4.70 6.90
N THR A 200 -6.51 -4.08 7.10
CA THR A 200 -6.37 -2.62 7.06
C THR A 200 -6.62 -2.06 5.65
N LEU A 201 -6.19 -2.77 4.60
CA LEU A 201 -6.44 -2.36 3.22
C LEU A 201 -7.92 -2.39 2.85
N ILE A 202 -8.66 -3.41 3.32
CA ILE A 202 -10.08 -3.58 3.01
C ILE A 202 -11.01 -3.04 4.10
N ALA A 203 -10.48 -2.38 5.13
CA ALA A 203 -11.24 -1.93 6.30
C ALA A 203 -12.44 -1.05 5.93
N LEU A 204 -12.22 -0.02 5.11
CA LEU A 204 -13.29 0.87 4.69
C LEU A 204 -14.34 0.18 3.81
N PRO A 205 -13.95 -0.59 2.76
CA PRO A 205 -14.88 -1.43 2.03
C PRO A 205 -15.74 -2.36 2.90
N CYS A 206 -15.11 -3.08 3.83
CA CYS A 206 -15.82 -3.99 4.73
C CYS A 206 -16.81 -3.25 5.65
N SER A 207 -16.42 -2.08 6.14
CA SER A 207 -17.31 -1.28 7.00
C SER A 207 -18.48 -0.65 6.23
N LEU A 208 -18.30 -0.35 4.96
CA LEU A 208 -19.40 0.07 4.08
C LEU A 208 -20.43 -1.05 3.87
N LEU A 209 -20.00 -2.31 3.88
CA LEU A 209 -20.92 -3.45 3.74
C LEU A 209 -21.79 -3.64 4.97
N VAL A 210 -21.29 -3.26 6.15
CA VAL A 210 -22.00 -3.41 7.43
C VAL A 210 -22.97 -2.25 7.70
N LYS A 211 -22.78 -1.11 7.05
CA LYS A 211 -23.65 0.07 7.13
C LYS A 211 -24.94 -0.13 6.34
#